data_e14822e09325a05124612ba74dc5876b
#
_entry.id   e14822e09325a05124612ba74dc5876b
#
_cell.length_a   1.000
_cell.length_b   1.000
_cell.length_c   1.000
_cell.angle_alpha   90.00
_cell.angle_beta   90.00
_cell.angle_gamma   90.00
#
_symmetry.space_group_name_H-M   'P 1'
#
loop_
_entity.id
_entity.type
_entity.pdbx_description
1 polymer ?
#
loop_
_entity_poly.entity_id
_entity_poly.type
_entity_poly.pdbx_seq_one_letter_code
_entity_poly.pdbx_strand_id
1 'polypeptide(L)'
;RSKEVGENVEVLVTMLPNSPHVKSVLFGENGAAEGLKAGTTVIDMSSINPVESQNISKKLAEKGIELLDAPVSGGEPKAIDGTISVMVGGKQEVFDKYYDLMKSMAGSVVRVGDVGAGNTTKLANQIIVALNIAALSEAFVLCEKANVDPQLVFDAIKGGLAGSTVMNAKAPMMIERNFEPGFRIELHIKDLQNALDTSHEINVSLPLTAQVMEIMQALKVDGRETKDHSAILNYYEKINNVTVGKK
;
A
#
# COMPACT_ATOMS: atom_id res chain seq x y z
N ARG A 1 18.59 6.21 20.23
CA ARG A 1 19.05 5.55 19.02
C ARG A 1 18.28 4.23 18.86
N SER A 2 18.19 3.67 17.64
CA SER A 2 17.42 2.44 17.40
C SER A 2 17.90 1.27 18.27
N LYS A 3 19.20 1.16 18.52
CA LYS A 3 19.80 0.18 19.43
C LYS A 3 19.28 0.30 20.86
N GLU A 4 19.22 1.50 21.41
CA GLU A 4 18.72 1.76 22.78
C GLU A 4 17.25 1.38 22.94
N VAL A 5 16.44 1.56 21.86
CA VAL A 5 15.06 1.05 21.84
C VAL A 5 15.08 -0.47 21.90
N GLY A 6 15.89 -1.12 21.06
CA GLY A 6 16.01 -2.59 21.03
C GLY A 6 16.40 -3.21 22.36
N GLU A 7 17.27 -2.56 23.15
CA GLU A 7 17.71 -3.06 24.46
C GLU A 7 16.59 -3.14 25.51
N ASN A 8 15.51 -2.38 25.33
CA ASN A 8 14.48 -2.13 26.34
C ASN A 8 13.07 -2.59 25.97
N VAL A 9 12.94 -3.40 24.89
CA VAL A 9 11.62 -3.85 24.42
C VAL A 9 11.55 -5.36 24.25
N GLU A 10 10.35 -5.91 24.42
CA GLU A 10 10.00 -7.30 24.09
C GLU A 10 9.41 -7.43 22.67
N VAL A 11 8.89 -6.33 22.15
CA VAL A 11 8.38 -6.22 20.78
C VAL A 11 8.76 -4.88 20.19
N LEU A 12 9.29 -4.90 18.97
CA LEU A 12 9.62 -3.70 18.21
C LEU A 12 8.66 -3.58 17.03
N VAL A 13 7.93 -2.46 16.95
CA VAL A 13 7.08 -2.15 15.80
C VAL A 13 7.80 -1.16 14.89
N THR A 14 7.84 -1.44 13.60
CA THR A 14 8.37 -0.52 12.57
C THR A 14 7.28 -0.13 11.58
N MET A 15 7.26 1.15 11.18
CA MET A 15 6.37 1.71 10.17
C MET A 15 7.16 2.72 9.35
N LEU A 16 7.78 2.29 8.27
CA LEU A 16 8.81 3.02 7.55
C LEU A 16 8.48 3.07 6.03
N PRO A 17 9.06 4.02 5.28
CA PRO A 17 8.66 4.25 3.90
C PRO A 17 8.90 3.09 2.94
N ASN A 18 10.03 2.36 3.04
CA ASN A 18 10.39 1.27 2.12
C ASN A 18 11.53 0.41 2.67
N SER A 19 11.87 -0.69 1.99
CA SER A 19 12.88 -1.70 2.37
C SER A 19 14.23 -1.12 2.84
N PRO A 20 14.85 -0.13 2.15
CA PRO A 20 16.12 0.45 2.61
C PRO A 20 16.02 1.08 4.00
N HIS A 21 14.90 1.72 4.32
CA HIS A 21 14.68 2.36 5.63
C HIS A 21 14.52 1.31 6.73
N VAL A 22 13.77 0.23 6.48
CA VAL A 22 13.64 -0.88 7.43
C VAL A 22 15.00 -1.51 7.70
N LYS A 23 15.77 -1.80 6.64
CA LYS A 23 17.13 -2.34 6.77
C LYS A 23 18.05 -1.41 7.54
N SER A 24 18.00 -0.11 7.29
CA SER A 24 18.82 0.88 8.00
C SER A 24 18.48 0.96 9.49
N VAL A 25 17.18 0.98 9.83
CA VAL A 25 16.74 1.04 11.24
C VAL A 25 17.08 -0.25 12.00
N LEU A 26 16.98 -1.41 11.35
CA LEU A 26 17.27 -2.70 11.99
C LEU A 26 18.77 -3.01 12.03
N PHE A 27 19.49 -2.81 10.91
CA PHE A 27 20.85 -3.34 10.72
C PHE A 27 21.91 -2.27 10.40
N GLY A 28 21.54 -0.98 10.32
CA GLY A 28 22.50 0.10 10.14
C GLY A 28 23.35 0.33 11.40
N GLU A 29 24.22 1.33 11.37
CA GLU A 29 25.03 1.72 12.53
C GLU A 29 24.14 2.06 13.73
N ASN A 30 24.36 1.41 14.87
CA ASN A 30 23.48 1.45 16.04
C ASN A 30 22.03 1.05 15.74
N GLY A 31 21.84 0.12 14.81
CA GLY A 31 20.55 -0.43 14.45
C GLY A 31 19.90 -1.24 15.59
N ALA A 32 18.57 -1.37 15.52
CA ALA A 32 17.81 -2.00 16.60
C ALA A 32 18.23 -3.45 16.85
N ALA A 33 18.60 -4.22 15.81
CA ALA A 33 19.03 -5.61 15.93
C ALA A 33 20.33 -5.81 16.72
N GLU A 34 21.10 -4.74 16.99
CA GLU A 34 22.25 -4.81 17.91
C GLU A 34 21.81 -4.85 19.38
N GLY A 35 20.68 -4.24 19.70
CA GLY A 35 20.14 -4.17 21.08
C GLY A 35 19.09 -5.24 21.38
N LEU A 36 18.38 -5.76 20.36
CA LEU A 36 17.33 -6.77 20.54
C LEU A 36 17.89 -8.09 21.12
N LYS A 37 17.15 -8.66 22.07
CA LYS A 37 17.49 -9.92 22.75
C LYS A 37 16.81 -11.10 22.03
N ALA A 38 17.37 -12.30 22.16
CA ALA A 38 16.71 -13.53 21.73
C ALA A 38 15.31 -13.65 22.39
N GLY A 39 14.33 -14.08 21.60
CA GLY A 39 12.92 -14.15 22.02
C GLY A 39 12.12 -12.87 21.78
N THR A 40 12.76 -11.76 21.38
CA THR A 40 12.07 -10.54 20.93
C THR A 40 11.38 -10.77 19.57
N THR A 41 10.31 -10.04 19.31
CA THR A 41 9.63 -10.05 18.02
C THR A 41 9.69 -8.66 17.38
N VAL A 42 9.99 -8.61 16.09
CA VAL A 42 9.81 -7.41 15.25
C VAL A 42 8.48 -7.55 14.50
N ILE A 43 7.63 -6.54 14.58
CA ILE A 43 6.41 -6.42 13.77
C ILE A 43 6.64 -5.27 12.79
N ASP A 44 6.95 -5.62 11.53
CA ASP A 44 7.16 -4.60 10.49
C ASP A 44 5.84 -4.32 9.77
N MET A 45 5.25 -3.17 10.07
CA MET A 45 4.01 -2.69 9.44
C MET A 45 4.27 -1.89 8.15
N SER A 46 5.51 -1.84 7.71
CA SER A 46 5.92 -1.16 6.49
C SER A 46 5.47 -1.92 5.23
N SER A 47 5.11 -1.19 4.18
CA SER A 47 4.87 -1.79 2.86
C SER A 47 6.18 -1.83 2.07
N ILE A 48 6.80 -3.01 2.02
CA ILE A 48 8.10 -3.26 1.41
C ILE A 48 8.05 -4.46 0.44
N ASN A 49 9.16 -4.73 -0.24
CA ASN A 49 9.30 -5.92 -1.08
C ASN A 49 9.22 -7.20 -0.19
N PRO A 50 8.36 -8.18 -0.52
CA PRO A 50 8.20 -9.43 0.26
C PRO A 50 9.47 -10.26 0.39
N VAL A 51 10.34 -10.28 -0.64
CA VAL A 51 11.61 -11.00 -0.61
C VAL A 51 12.55 -10.34 0.41
N GLU A 52 12.53 -9.00 0.51
CA GLU A 52 13.27 -8.29 1.54
C GLU A 52 12.75 -8.60 2.95
N SER A 53 11.43 -8.75 3.15
CA SER A 53 10.87 -9.21 4.43
C SER A 53 11.44 -10.59 4.83
N GLN A 54 11.53 -11.51 3.86
CA GLN A 54 12.13 -12.84 4.09
C GLN A 54 13.62 -12.75 4.41
N ASN A 55 14.37 -11.88 3.73
CA ASN A 55 15.80 -11.67 3.99
C ASN A 55 16.05 -11.06 5.38
N ILE A 56 15.22 -10.10 5.77
CA ILE A 56 15.23 -9.48 7.11
C ILE A 56 14.95 -10.56 8.17
N SER A 57 13.91 -11.38 7.94
CA SER A 57 13.56 -12.48 8.86
C SER A 57 14.70 -13.47 9.08
N LYS A 58 15.38 -13.87 8.00
CA LYS A 58 16.54 -14.78 8.11
C LYS A 58 17.65 -14.20 8.98
N LYS A 59 17.99 -12.92 8.78
CA LYS A 59 19.01 -12.23 9.59
C LYS A 59 18.62 -12.07 11.05
N LEU A 60 17.36 -11.81 11.34
CA LEU A 60 16.84 -11.72 12.70
C LEU A 60 16.83 -13.07 13.40
N ALA A 61 16.47 -14.14 12.66
CA ALA A 61 16.46 -15.51 13.17
C ALA A 61 17.84 -16.00 13.63
N GLU A 62 18.94 -15.54 13.01
CA GLU A 62 20.31 -15.84 13.45
C GLU A 62 20.59 -15.38 14.89
N LYS A 63 19.80 -14.40 15.37
CA LYS A 63 19.83 -13.86 16.74
C LYS A 63 18.69 -14.38 17.62
N GLY A 64 17.89 -15.32 17.14
CA GLY A 64 16.73 -15.81 17.86
C GLY A 64 15.57 -14.79 17.95
N ILE A 65 15.48 -13.85 16.99
CA ILE A 65 14.46 -12.83 16.92
C ILE A 65 13.44 -13.21 15.84
N GLU A 66 12.15 -13.15 16.16
CA GLU A 66 11.05 -13.44 15.23
C GLU A 66 10.64 -12.18 14.44
N LEU A 67 10.11 -12.38 13.24
CA LEU A 67 9.52 -11.32 12.41
C LEU A 67 8.07 -11.65 12.04
N LEU A 68 7.20 -10.65 12.18
CA LEU A 68 5.93 -10.58 11.46
C LEU A 68 6.03 -9.44 10.44
N ASP A 69 5.78 -9.71 9.15
CA ASP A 69 5.52 -8.67 8.17
C ASP A 69 4.02 -8.37 8.16
N ALA A 70 3.66 -7.15 8.57
CA ALA A 70 2.29 -6.79 8.92
C ALA A 70 1.84 -5.48 8.25
N PRO A 71 2.00 -5.32 6.92
CA PRO A 71 1.59 -4.10 6.23
C PRO A 71 0.09 -3.83 6.40
N VAL A 72 -0.26 -2.55 6.22
CA VAL A 72 -1.61 -2.06 6.51
C VAL A 72 -2.29 -1.47 5.27
N SER A 73 -3.62 -1.43 5.32
CA SER A 73 -4.46 -0.77 4.32
C SER A 73 -5.59 0.00 5.00
N GLY A 74 -5.93 1.18 4.42
CA GLY A 74 -7.02 2.03 4.92
C GLY A 74 -6.72 3.52 4.84
N GLY A 75 -5.45 3.89 4.70
CA GLY A 75 -5.01 5.29 4.65
C GLY A 75 -5.18 6.03 6.00
N GLU A 76 -4.93 7.32 5.98
CA GLU A 76 -4.99 8.18 7.16
C GLU A 76 -6.35 8.16 7.89
N PRO A 77 -7.51 8.21 7.22
CA PRO A 77 -8.80 8.18 7.93
C PRO A 77 -8.97 6.92 8.78
N LYS A 78 -8.65 5.75 8.24
CA LYS A 78 -8.76 4.50 9.00
C LYS A 78 -7.68 4.33 10.07
N ALA A 79 -6.53 4.98 9.92
CA ALA A 79 -5.52 5.04 10.98
C ALA A 79 -6.00 5.89 12.17
N ILE A 80 -6.66 7.03 11.89
CA ILE A 80 -7.26 7.89 12.92
C ILE A 80 -8.37 7.14 13.68
N ASP A 81 -9.23 6.42 12.95
CA ASP A 81 -10.35 5.69 13.53
C ASP A 81 -9.97 4.37 14.20
N GLY A 82 -8.71 3.93 14.09
CA GLY A 82 -8.27 2.61 14.56
C GLY A 82 -8.91 1.44 13.81
N THR A 83 -9.28 1.64 12.55
CA THR A 83 -10.00 0.64 11.72
C THR A 83 -9.23 0.16 10.50
N ILE A 84 -7.90 0.34 10.48
CA ILE A 84 -7.03 -0.19 9.44
C ILE A 84 -7.17 -1.71 9.29
N SER A 85 -6.84 -2.22 8.12
CA SER A 85 -6.70 -3.65 7.89
C SER A 85 -5.22 -4.02 7.93
N VAL A 86 -4.85 -5.04 8.73
CA VAL A 86 -3.49 -5.56 8.86
C VAL A 86 -3.41 -6.93 8.21
N MET A 87 -2.50 -7.12 7.27
CA MET A 87 -2.23 -8.37 6.58
C MET A 87 -0.93 -8.96 7.11
N VAL A 88 -0.99 -10.09 7.83
CA VAL A 88 0.16 -10.58 8.59
C VAL A 88 0.77 -11.84 7.96
N GLY A 89 2.06 -11.77 7.68
CA GLY A 89 2.90 -12.92 7.37
C GLY A 89 3.82 -13.25 8.56
N GLY A 90 3.96 -14.54 8.85
CA GLY A 90 4.83 -15.04 9.92
C GLY A 90 4.29 -16.30 10.58
N LYS A 91 4.99 -16.83 11.59
CA LYS A 91 4.58 -18.04 12.30
C LYS A 91 3.26 -17.84 13.03
N GLN A 92 2.43 -18.89 13.10
CA GLN A 92 1.12 -18.84 13.75
C GLN A 92 1.24 -18.49 15.24
N GLU A 93 2.14 -19.14 15.97
CA GLU A 93 2.34 -18.92 17.39
C GLU A 93 2.79 -17.47 17.71
N VAL A 94 3.57 -16.84 16.83
CA VAL A 94 4.00 -15.45 17.00
C VAL A 94 2.84 -14.50 16.69
N PHE A 95 2.06 -14.81 15.65
CA PHE A 95 0.84 -14.07 15.31
C PHE A 95 -0.16 -14.09 16.48
N ASP A 96 -0.45 -15.26 17.03
CA ASP A 96 -1.41 -15.42 18.14
C ASP A 96 -0.94 -14.64 19.38
N LYS A 97 0.37 -14.66 19.69
CA LYS A 97 0.94 -13.90 20.80
C LYS A 97 0.71 -12.39 20.72
N TYR A 98 0.76 -11.82 19.50
CA TYR A 98 0.65 -10.37 19.30
C TYR A 98 -0.65 -9.94 18.61
N TYR A 99 -1.63 -10.85 18.47
CA TYR A 99 -2.91 -10.54 17.83
C TYR A 99 -3.61 -9.35 18.49
N ASP A 100 -3.76 -9.36 19.82
CA ASP A 100 -4.46 -8.31 20.55
C ASP A 100 -3.75 -6.96 20.46
N LEU A 101 -2.40 -6.95 20.41
CA LEU A 101 -1.63 -5.74 20.19
C LEU A 101 -1.97 -5.14 18.83
N MET A 102 -1.92 -5.93 17.76
CA MET A 102 -2.29 -5.45 16.42
C MET A 102 -3.76 -5.07 16.33
N LYS A 103 -4.64 -5.83 16.98
CA LYS A 103 -6.09 -5.59 16.99
C LYS A 103 -6.47 -4.30 17.72
N SER A 104 -5.66 -3.81 18.66
CA SER A 104 -5.92 -2.56 19.37
C SER A 104 -5.92 -1.32 18.47
N MET A 105 -5.28 -1.40 17.29
CA MET A 105 -5.18 -0.31 16.31
C MET A 105 -5.87 -0.63 14.98
N ALA A 106 -6.54 -1.78 14.86
CA ALA A 106 -7.03 -2.29 13.59
C ALA A 106 -8.46 -2.83 13.66
N GLY A 107 -9.25 -2.53 12.63
CA GLY A 107 -10.57 -3.13 12.43
C GLY A 107 -10.50 -4.61 12.03
N SER A 108 -9.46 -4.97 11.27
CA SER A 108 -9.22 -6.33 10.79
C SER A 108 -7.74 -6.69 10.88
N VAL A 109 -7.45 -7.88 11.40
CA VAL A 109 -6.08 -8.44 11.48
C VAL A 109 -6.16 -9.88 11.00
N VAL A 110 -5.49 -10.20 9.89
CA VAL A 110 -5.57 -11.52 9.27
C VAL A 110 -4.17 -12.04 8.99
N ARG A 111 -3.85 -13.24 9.53
CA ARG A 111 -2.65 -13.96 9.10
C ARG A 111 -2.93 -14.61 7.74
N VAL A 112 -2.08 -14.34 6.77
CA VAL A 112 -2.25 -14.75 5.37
C VAL A 112 -1.20 -15.78 4.91
N GLY A 113 -0.23 -16.12 5.76
CA GLY A 113 0.81 -17.09 5.44
C GLY A 113 2.08 -16.87 6.25
N ASP A 114 3.20 -17.43 5.78
CA ASP A 114 4.52 -17.24 6.37
C ASP A 114 5.10 -15.86 6.04
N VAL A 115 6.30 -15.55 6.57
CA VAL A 115 6.95 -14.24 6.34
C VAL A 115 7.05 -13.92 4.83
N GLY A 116 6.66 -12.70 4.48
CA GLY A 116 6.51 -12.19 3.12
C GLY A 116 5.09 -12.27 2.58
N ALA A 117 4.22 -13.12 3.15
CA ALA A 117 2.83 -13.24 2.70
C ALA A 117 2.01 -11.98 3.00
N GLY A 118 2.27 -11.29 4.09
CA GLY A 118 1.65 -10.00 4.43
C GLY A 118 1.94 -8.96 3.36
N ASN A 119 3.22 -8.73 3.05
CA ASN A 119 3.63 -7.79 2.02
C ASN A 119 3.17 -8.23 0.61
N THR A 120 3.19 -9.51 0.26
CA THR A 120 2.62 -10.01 -1.00
C THR A 120 1.13 -9.67 -1.11
N THR A 121 0.37 -9.88 -0.03
CA THR A 121 -1.07 -9.53 0.01
C THR A 121 -1.27 -8.02 -0.13
N LYS A 122 -0.42 -7.21 0.49
CA LYS A 122 -0.44 -5.75 0.33
C LYS A 122 -0.17 -5.34 -1.11
N LEU A 123 0.81 -5.95 -1.79
CA LEU A 123 1.07 -5.66 -3.20
C LEU A 123 -0.12 -6.03 -4.09
N ALA A 124 -0.75 -7.18 -3.86
CA ALA A 124 -1.97 -7.57 -4.57
C ALA A 124 -3.11 -6.54 -4.36
N ASN A 125 -3.30 -6.06 -3.12
CA ASN A 125 -4.24 -4.98 -2.83
C ASN A 125 -3.91 -3.71 -3.63
N GLN A 126 -2.64 -3.30 -3.69
CA GLN A 126 -2.23 -2.06 -4.38
C GLN A 126 -2.40 -2.17 -5.89
N ILE A 127 -2.14 -3.33 -6.49
CA ILE A 127 -2.44 -3.62 -7.91
C ILE A 127 -3.93 -3.40 -8.18
N ILE A 128 -4.80 -4.03 -7.40
CA ILE A 128 -6.26 -3.93 -7.58
C ILE A 128 -6.72 -2.48 -7.43
N VAL A 129 -6.23 -1.76 -6.42
CA VAL A 129 -6.57 -0.34 -6.20
C VAL A 129 -6.15 0.50 -7.40
N ALA A 130 -4.90 0.38 -7.88
CA ALA A 130 -4.38 1.14 -9.01
C ALA A 130 -5.20 0.92 -10.28
N LEU A 131 -5.48 -0.35 -10.62
CA LEU A 131 -6.23 -0.72 -11.81
C LEU A 131 -7.69 -0.26 -11.74
N ASN A 132 -8.32 -0.32 -10.56
CA ASN A 132 -9.67 0.20 -10.38
C ASN A 132 -9.74 1.72 -10.63
N ILE A 133 -8.76 2.49 -10.12
CA ILE A 133 -8.71 3.95 -10.32
C ILE A 133 -8.46 4.27 -11.80
N ALA A 134 -7.56 3.54 -12.46
CA ALA A 134 -7.29 3.72 -13.89
C ALA A 134 -8.52 3.42 -14.74
N ALA A 135 -9.17 2.28 -14.52
CA ALA A 135 -10.40 1.90 -15.23
C ALA A 135 -11.53 2.91 -15.04
N LEU A 136 -11.71 3.41 -13.81
CA LEU A 136 -12.70 4.45 -13.52
C LEU A 136 -12.40 5.74 -14.27
N SER A 137 -11.11 6.12 -14.37
CA SER A 137 -10.67 7.32 -15.08
C SER A 137 -10.96 7.24 -16.58
N GLU A 138 -10.67 6.10 -17.21
CA GLU A 138 -11.01 5.87 -18.63
C GLU A 138 -12.53 5.93 -18.85
N ALA A 139 -13.31 5.28 -17.97
CA ALA A 139 -14.77 5.30 -18.06
C ALA A 139 -15.34 6.71 -17.97
N PHE A 140 -14.86 7.53 -17.04
CA PHE A 140 -15.34 8.89 -16.87
C PHE A 140 -14.97 9.80 -18.05
N VAL A 141 -13.78 9.66 -18.61
CA VAL A 141 -13.37 10.38 -19.84
C VAL A 141 -14.25 9.98 -21.03
N LEU A 142 -14.56 8.70 -21.20
CA LEU A 142 -15.49 8.23 -22.23
C LEU A 142 -16.87 8.87 -22.05
N CYS A 143 -17.41 8.88 -20.82
CA CYS A 143 -18.71 9.43 -20.52
C CYS A 143 -18.77 10.95 -20.79
N GLU A 144 -17.78 11.69 -20.34
CA GLU A 144 -17.68 13.14 -20.57
C GLU A 144 -17.63 13.47 -22.08
N LYS A 145 -16.85 12.73 -22.86
CA LYS A 145 -16.79 12.87 -24.32
C LYS A 145 -18.12 12.54 -25.01
N ALA A 146 -18.88 11.63 -24.45
CA ALA A 146 -20.21 11.25 -24.93
C ALA A 146 -21.32 12.20 -24.43
N ASN A 147 -20.98 13.28 -23.70
CA ASN A 147 -21.92 14.20 -23.04
C ASN A 147 -22.86 13.50 -22.03
N VAL A 148 -22.35 12.46 -21.35
CA VAL A 148 -23.05 11.80 -20.25
C VAL A 148 -22.44 12.25 -18.93
N ASP A 149 -23.29 12.71 -18.00
CA ASP A 149 -22.84 13.23 -16.70
C ASP A 149 -22.16 12.13 -15.86
N PRO A 150 -20.87 12.28 -15.51
CA PRO A 150 -20.14 11.31 -14.71
C PRO A 150 -20.78 11.01 -13.34
N GLN A 151 -21.50 11.97 -12.74
CA GLN A 151 -22.21 11.76 -11.48
C GLN A 151 -23.37 10.77 -11.67
N LEU A 152 -24.16 10.93 -12.73
CA LEU A 152 -25.27 10.01 -13.03
C LEU A 152 -24.75 8.62 -13.40
N VAL A 153 -23.61 8.54 -14.11
CA VAL A 153 -22.95 7.25 -14.40
C VAL A 153 -22.52 6.56 -13.12
N PHE A 154 -21.83 7.29 -12.22
CA PHE A 154 -21.42 6.75 -10.92
C PHE A 154 -22.63 6.21 -10.15
N ASP A 155 -23.70 6.99 -10.04
CA ASP A 155 -24.92 6.59 -9.32
C ASP A 155 -25.58 5.34 -9.92
N ALA A 156 -25.55 5.21 -11.25
CA ALA A 156 -26.13 4.06 -11.95
C ALA A 156 -25.34 2.75 -11.76
N ILE A 157 -23.99 2.82 -11.70
CA ILE A 157 -23.15 1.61 -11.76
C ILE A 157 -22.51 1.21 -10.41
N LYS A 158 -22.48 2.10 -9.41
CA LYS A 158 -21.81 1.84 -8.12
C LYS A 158 -22.35 0.64 -7.35
N GLY A 159 -23.60 0.26 -7.56
CA GLY A 159 -24.26 -0.90 -6.95
C GLY A 159 -24.16 -2.20 -7.76
N GLY A 160 -23.63 -2.13 -8.98
CA GLY A 160 -23.46 -3.29 -9.87
C GLY A 160 -22.07 -3.93 -9.79
N LEU A 161 -21.77 -4.82 -10.74
CA LEU A 161 -20.49 -5.53 -10.80
C LEU A 161 -19.27 -4.61 -10.99
N ALA A 162 -19.46 -3.44 -11.59
CA ALA A 162 -18.41 -2.44 -11.76
C ALA A 162 -18.09 -1.71 -10.44
N GLY A 163 -19.00 -1.75 -9.46
CA GLY A 163 -18.84 -1.07 -8.17
C GLY A 163 -17.71 -1.67 -7.33
N SER A 164 -17.01 -0.80 -6.60
CA SER A 164 -15.96 -1.19 -5.67
C SER A 164 -15.83 -0.14 -4.56
N THR A 165 -15.20 -0.53 -3.43
CA THR A 165 -14.85 0.44 -2.37
C THR A 165 -13.95 1.54 -2.93
N VAL A 166 -13.06 1.22 -3.86
CA VAL A 166 -12.19 2.19 -4.54
C VAL A 166 -13.03 3.18 -5.35
N MET A 167 -13.98 2.70 -6.17
CA MET A 167 -14.90 3.56 -6.94
C MET A 167 -15.66 4.50 -6.00
N ASN A 168 -16.26 3.98 -4.92
CA ASN A 168 -17.03 4.77 -3.97
C ASN A 168 -16.20 5.88 -3.28
N ALA A 169 -14.91 5.59 -3.02
CA ALA A 169 -14.01 6.55 -2.41
C ALA A 169 -13.47 7.59 -3.40
N LYS A 170 -13.22 7.20 -4.66
CA LYS A 170 -12.48 8.05 -5.62
C LYS A 170 -13.34 8.74 -6.66
N ALA A 171 -14.49 8.19 -7.03
CA ALA A 171 -15.38 8.83 -8.00
C ALA A 171 -15.83 10.25 -7.56
N PRO A 172 -16.27 10.47 -6.31
CA PRO A 172 -16.61 11.83 -5.87
C PRO A 172 -15.43 12.79 -5.97
N MET A 173 -14.23 12.37 -5.57
CA MET A 173 -13.02 13.21 -5.67
C MET A 173 -12.72 13.62 -7.11
N MET A 174 -12.84 12.69 -8.06
CA MET A 174 -12.64 12.95 -9.49
C MET A 174 -13.69 13.93 -10.05
N ILE A 175 -14.97 13.71 -9.73
CA ILE A 175 -16.11 14.54 -10.20
C ILE A 175 -16.02 15.95 -9.63
N GLU A 176 -15.68 16.08 -8.36
CA GLU A 176 -15.52 17.37 -7.66
C GLU A 176 -14.17 18.03 -7.91
N ARG A 177 -13.24 17.33 -8.59
CA ARG A 177 -11.86 17.76 -8.85
C ARG A 177 -11.05 18.04 -7.59
N ASN A 178 -11.39 17.34 -6.51
CA ASN A 178 -10.66 17.41 -5.26
C ASN A 178 -9.59 16.31 -5.22
N PHE A 179 -8.33 16.67 -5.48
CA PHE A 179 -7.17 15.76 -5.48
C PHE A 179 -6.26 15.96 -4.26
N GLU A 180 -6.82 16.45 -3.15
CA GLU A 180 -6.09 16.50 -1.88
C GLU A 180 -5.79 15.08 -1.40
N PRO A 181 -4.53 14.83 -0.94
CA PRO A 181 -4.04 13.47 -0.82
C PRO A 181 -4.60 12.71 0.39
N GLY A 182 -5.39 11.68 0.15
CA GLY A 182 -5.59 10.57 1.09
C GLY A 182 -4.52 9.49 0.92
N PHE A 183 -4.03 9.30 -0.34
CA PHE A 183 -2.87 8.47 -0.65
C PHE A 183 -2.15 9.02 -1.89
N ARG A 184 -0.92 9.49 -1.71
CA ARG A 184 -0.16 10.20 -2.74
C ARG A 184 0.28 9.29 -3.89
N ILE A 185 0.35 9.86 -5.11
CA ILE A 185 0.84 9.17 -6.31
C ILE A 185 2.24 8.59 -6.08
N GLU A 186 3.18 9.34 -5.48
CA GLU A 186 4.55 8.85 -5.23
C GLU A 186 4.60 7.59 -4.35
N LEU A 187 3.67 7.47 -3.38
CA LEU A 187 3.58 6.28 -2.53
C LEU A 187 3.00 5.09 -3.31
N HIS A 188 2.05 5.35 -4.21
CA HIS A 188 1.50 4.29 -5.06
C HIS A 188 2.53 3.83 -6.10
N ILE A 189 3.30 4.74 -6.70
CA ILE A 189 4.45 4.42 -7.55
C ILE A 189 5.41 3.47 -6.82
N LYS A 190 5.78 3.80 -5.57
CA LYS A 190 6.63 2.93 -4.75
C LYS A 190 6.03 1.53 -4.55
N ASP A 191 4.73 1.44 -4.28
CA ASP A 191 4.06 0.15 -4.08
C ASP A 191 4.00 -0.67 -5.37
N LEU A 192 3.70 -0.05 -6.51
CA LEU A 192 3.71 -0.73 -7.81
C LEU A 192 5.12 -1.13 -8.25
N GLN A 193 6.15 -0.33 -7.92
CA GLN A 193 7.54 -0.72 -8.14
C GLN A 193 7.89 -1.98 -7.35
N ASN A 194 7.55 -2.03 -6.05
CA ASN A 194 7.74 -3.23 -5.25
C ASN A 194 6.99 -4.45 -5.83
N ALA A 195 5.79 -4.23 -6.41
CA ALA A 195 5.04 -5.31 -7.06
C ALA A 195 5.73 -5.82 -8.32
N LEU A 196 6.23 -4.92 -9.17
CA LEU A 196 6.95 -5.28 -10.41
C LEU A 196 8.29 -5.95 -10.10
N ASP A 197 9.07 -5.42 -9.16
CA ASP A 197 10.34 -6.02 -8.73
C ASP A 197 10.11 -7.44 -8.21
N THR A 198 9.17 -7.61 -7.28
CA THR A 198 8.80 -8.93 -6.75
C THR A 198 8.34 -9.87 -7.86
N SER A 199 7.51 -9.39 -8.79
CA SER A 199 6.99 -10.23 -9.88
C SER A 199 8.09 -10.77 -10.79
N HIS A 200 9.11 -9.95 -11.08
CA HIS A 200 10.26 -10.36 -11.88
C HIS A 200 11.16 -11.35 -11.11
N GLU A 201 11.36 -11.16 -9.80
CA GLU A 201 12.12 -12.09 -8.97
C GLU A 201 11.51 -13.50 -8.90
N ILE A 202 10.17 -13.59 -8.98
CA ILE A 202 9.43 -14.86 -8.94
C ILE A 202 8.90 -15.31 -10.33
N ASN A 203 9.32 -14.65 -11.41
CA ASN A 203 8.95 -14.94 -12.79
C ASN A 203 7.43 -14.85 -13.08
N VAL A 204 6.78 -13.81 -12.58
CA VAL A 204 5.37 -13.48 -12.86
C VAL A 204 5.29 -12.24 -13.74
N SER A 205 4.45 -12.24 -14.78
CA SER A 205 4.21 -11.07 -15.62
C SER A 205 2.99 -10.28 -15.13
N LEU A 206 3.16 -8.95 -14.98
CA LEU A 206 2.12 -8.01 -14.55
C LEU A 206 1.92 -6.86 -15.56
N PRO A 207 1.45 -7.14 -16.79
CA PRO A 207 1.40 -6.15 -17.87
C PRO A 207 0.52 -4.94 -17.56
N LEU A 208 -0.64 -5.13 -16.95
CA LEU A 208 -1.53 -4.01 -16.59
C LEU A 208 -0.95 -3.13 -15.48
N THR A 209 -0.29 -3.74 -14.50
CA THR A 209 0.42 -3.03 -13.44
C THR A 209 1.55 -2.18 -14.01
N ALA A 210 2.34 -2.72 -14.93
CA ALA A 210 3.40 -1.99 -15.62
C ALA A 210 2.84 -0.78 -16.38
N GLN A 211 1.75 -0.95 -17.09
CA GLN A 211 1.11 0.15 -17.82
C GLN A 211 0.62 1.26 -16.89
N VAL A 212 -0.06 0.92 -15.80
CA VAL A 212 -0.54 1.93 -14.84
C VAL A 212 0.62 2.60 -14.11
N MET A 213 1.70 1.87 -13.85
CA MET A 213 2.93 2.43 -13.28
C MET A 213 3.49 3.55 -14.17
N GLU A 214 3.60 3.32 -15.49
CA GLU A 214 4.08 4.33 -16.44
C GLU A 214 3.16 5.57 -16.50
N ILE A 215 1.85 5.37 -16.40
CA ILE A 215 0.89 6.48 -16.33
C ILE A 215 1.12 7.33 -15.07
N MET A 216 1.34 6.69 -13.92
CA MET A 216 1.64 7.40 -12.68
C MET A 216 3.01 8.11 -12.73
N GLN A 217 4.01 7.51 -13.41
CA GLN A 217 5.30 8.17 -13.64
C GLN A 217 5.15 9.42 -14.52
N ALA A 218 4.30 9.39 -15.55
CA ALA A 218 4.00 10.57 -16.35
C ALA A 218 3.40 11.71 -15.50
N LEU A 219 2.53 11.39 -14.56
CA LEU A 219 1.98 12.38 -13.63
C LEU A 219 3.03 12.95 -12.66
N LYS A 220 4.00 12.13 -12.24
CA LYS A 220 5.14 12.61 -11.45
C LYS A 220 6.00 13.59 -12.24
N VAL A 221 6.25 13.32 -13.53
CA VAL A 221 6.95 14.26 -14.44
C VAL A 221 6.16 15.58 -14.58
N ASP A 222 4.83 15.53 -14.58
CA ASP A 222 3.95 16.70 -14.58
C ASP A 222 3.85 17.41 -13.20
N GLY A 223 4.67 17.02 -12.18
CA GLY A 223 4.71 17.63 -10.85
C GLY A 223 3.49 17.31 -9.96
N ARG A 224 2.83 16.17 -10.17
CA ARG A 224 1.61 15.77 -9.45
C ARG A 224 1.84 14.65 -8.44
N GLU A 225 3.09 14.32 -8.13
CA GLU A 225 3.46 13.21 -7.25
C GLU A 225 2.88 13.29 -5.85
N THR A 226 2.63 14.51 -5.36
CA THR A 226 2.07 14.76 -4.03
C THR A 226 0.53 14.76 -3.99
N LYS A 227 -0.13 14.74 -5.15
CA LYS A 227 -1.60 14.66 -5.23
C LYS A 227 -2.11 13.26 -4.92
N ASP A 228 -3.39 13.16 -4.56
CA ASP A 228 -4.06 11.88 -4.40
C ASP A 228 -3.97 11.04 -5.69
N HIS A 229 -3.85 9.73 -5.55
CA HIS A 229 -3.74 8.83 -6.70
C HIS A 229 -4.98 8.83 -7.63
N SER A 230 -6.12 9.38 -7.19
CA SER A 230 -7.27 9.65 -8.06
C SER A 230 -6.95 10.67 -9.15
N ALA A 231 -5.89 11.49 -8.98
CA ALA A 231 -5.41 12.42 -10.00
C ALA A 231 -4.85 11.72 -11.25
N ILE A 232 -4.78 10.37 -11.28
CA ILE A 232 -4.52 9.61 -12.51
C ILE A 232 -5.52 9.98 -13.63
N LEU A 233 -6.72 10.42 -13.28
CA LEU A 233 -7.70 11.00 -14.19
C LEU A 233 -7.09 12.09 -15.07
N ASN A 234 -6.20 12.93 -14.53
CA ASN A 234 -5.62 14.06 -15.29
C ASN A 234 -4.74 13.59 -16.46
N TYR A 235 -4.13 12.42 -16.37
CA TYR A 235 -3.42 11.83 -17.51
C TYR A 235 -4.40 11.52 -18.65
N TYR A 236 -5.49 10.84 -18.36
CA TYR A 236 -6.51 10.48 -19.34
C TYR A 236 -7.23 11.69 -19.92
N GLU A 237 -7.49 12.71 -19.12
CA GLU A 237 -8.01 14.00 -19.58
C GLU A 237 -7.07 14.67 -20.59
N LYS A 238 -5.76 14.71 -20.27
CA LYS A 238 -4.73 15.34 -21.10
C LYS A 238 -4.66 14.69 -22.48
N ILE A 239 -4.57 13.37 -22.56
CA ILE A 239 -4.43 12.66 -23.84
C ILE A 239 -5.72 12.67 -24.68
N ASN A 240 -6.87 12.90 -24.06
CA ASN A 240 -8.18 12.97 -24.73
C ASN A 240 -8.70 14.39 -24.93
N ASN A 241 -7.95 15.41 -24.48
CA ASN A 241 -8.37 16.81 -24.52
C ASN A 241 -9.80 17.01 -24.00
N VAL A 242 -10.03 16.63 -22.75
CA VAL A 242 -11.32 16.71 -22.07
C VAL A 242 -11.09 16.99 -20.58
N THR A 243 -12.09 17.55 -19.90
CA THR A 243 -12.08 17.74 -18.45
C THR A 243 -13.35 17.12 -17.86
N VAL A 244 -13.19 16.19 -16.95
CA VAL A 244 -14.29 15.48 -16.27
C VAL A 244 -14.77 16.27 -15.07
N GLY A 245 -16.10 16.30 -14.87
CA GLY A 245 -16.76 16.87 -13.68
C GLY A 245 -17.01 18.36 -13.76
N LYS A 246 -17.15 19.00 -12.59
CA LYS A 246 -17.56 20.41 -12.49
C LYS A 246 -16.66 21.32 -13.32
N LYS A 247 -17.30 22.04 -14.23
CA LYS A 247 -16.69 23.11 -15.02
C LYS A 247 -16.66 24.40 -14.22
#